data_e88ada30ab612bb4277a9c1470a5d268
#
_entry.id   e88ada30ab612bb4277a9c1470a5d268
#
_cell.length_a   1.000
_cell.length_b   1.000
_cell.length_c   1.000
_cell.angle_alpha   90.00
_cell.angle_beta   90.00
_cell.angle_gamma   90.00
#
_symmetry.space_group_name_H-M   'P 1'
#
loop_
_entity.id
_entity.type
_entity.pdbx_description
1 polymer ?
#
loop_
_entity_poly.entity_id
_entity_poly.type
_entity_poly.pdbx_seq_one_letter_code
_entity_poly.pdbx_strand_id
1 'polypeptide(L)'
;MFRVFLALCLVLMAGAAVPAASAPPKGSNLKTSIFAGGCFWSAEHEMEKVRGVVDVVVGYSGGAKRNPTYENHEGHLEAIRVTWDPSRTTYPALVAAFFRNIDPTDPNGQICDIGPSYRTAVFVETDADRRVAEQVKADVARQIRRPVATRILPRSTFWVGEGYHQDYAVKNAAHYNRYRIGCGRDARIRAVWSGRG
;
A
#
# COMPACT_ATOMS: atom_id res chain seq x y z
N MET A 1 46.16 52.61 20.87
CA MET A 1 44.67 52.51 20.75
C MET A 1 44.33 51.73 19.48
N PHE A 2 44.10 50.40 19.59
CA PHE A 2 43.70 49.55 18.48
C PHE A 2 42.23 49.22 18.67
N ARG A 3 41.37 49.67 17.72
CA ARG A 3 39.95 49.30 17.69
C ARG A 3 39.80 48.05 16.85
N VAL A 4 39.37 46.90 17.47
CA VAL A 4 39.04 45.68 16.82
C VAL A 4 37.55 45.78 16.42
N PHE A 5 37.26 45.78 15.13
CA PHE A 5 35.91 45.67 14.59
C PHE A 5 35.55 44.16 14.52
N LEU A 6 34.60 43.77 15.32
CA LEU A 6 34.01 42.41 15.28
C LEU A 6 32.92 42.41 14.24
N ALA A 7 33.16 41.77 13.10
CA ALA A 7 32.14 41.56 12.06
C ALA A 7 31.29 40.37 12.42
N LEU A 8 30.01 40.62 12.71
CA LEU A 8 28.99 39.60 13.01
C LEU A 8 28.46 39.07 11.69
N CYS A 9 28.90 37.88 11.22
CA CYS A 9 28.32 37.17 10.10
C CYS A 9 26.98 36.56 10.48
N LEU A 10 25.89 37.16 10.04
CA LEU A 10 24.54 36.56 10.14
C LEU A 10 24.41 35.49 9.03
N VAL A 11 24.46 34.20 9.39
CA VAL A 11 24.16 33.09 8.49
C VAL A 11 22.63 32.94 8.41
N LEU A 12 22.04 33.41 7.32
CA LEU A 12 20.65 33.12 6.99
C LEU A 12 20.54 31.64 6.58
N MET A 13 19.99 30.84 7.45
CA MET A 13 19.54 29.48 7.12
C MET A 13 18.29 29.58 6.23
N ALA A 14 18.47 29.45 4.92
CA ALA A 14 17.37 29.28 3.99
C ALA A 14 16.78 27.88 4.19
N GLY A 15 15.66 27.79 4.89
CA GLY A 15 14.87 26.58 4.99
C GLY A 15 14.38 26.17 3.61
N ALA A 16 14.91 25.07 3.04
CA ALA A 16 14.39 24.46 1.84
C ALA A 16 12.97 23.94 2.11
N ALA A 17 11.96 24.60 1.55
CA ALA A 17 10.58 24.11 1.55
C ALA A 17 10.55 22.80 0.75
N VAL A 18 10.17 21.69 1.40
CA VAL A 18 9.87 20.41 0.73
C VAL A 18 8.67 20.68 -0.17
N PRO A 19 8.75 20.42 -1.50
CA PRO A 19 7.60 20.61 -2.36
C PRO A 19 6.49 19.67 -1.92
N ALA A 20 5.32 20.23 -1.58
CA ALA A 20 4.11 19.48 -1.35
C ALA A 20 3.80 18.65 -2.61
N ALA A 21 3.45 17.37 -2.43
CA ALA A 21 3.03 16.50 -3.52
C ALA A 21 1.98 17.22 -4.35
N SER A 22 2.26 17.42 -5.64
CA SER A 22 1.40 18.16 -6.56
C SER A 22 0.04 17.45 -6.64
N ALA A 23 -1.03 18.19 -6.36
CA ALA A 23 -2.39 17.70 -6.57
C ALA A 23 -2.56 17.23 -8.02
N PRO A 24 -3.27 16.12 -8.29
CA PRO A 24 -3.48 15.63 -9.65
C PRO A 24 -4.18 16.72 -10.48
N PRO A 25 -3.90 16.80 -11.79
CA PRO A 25 -4.44 17.83 -12.67
C PRO A 25 -5.97 17.81 -12.63
N LYS A 26 -6.58 18.98 -12.44
CA LYS A 26 -8.05 19.15 -12.48
C LYS A 26 -8.55 18.72 -13.85
N GLY A 27 -9.36 17.64 -13.89
CA GLY A 27 -9.95 17.10 -15.13
C GLY A 27 -9.57 15.64 -15.43
N SER A 28 -8.73 14.99 -14.64
CA SER A 28 -8.43 13.57 -14.81
C SER A 28 -9.59 12.70 -14.25
N ASN A 29 -10.11 11.79 -15.09
CA ASN A 29 -11.11 10.76 -14.71
C ASN A 29 -10.49 9.68 -13.79
N LEU A 30 -9.57 10.06 -12.89
CA LEU A 30 -8.87 9.15 -12.01
C LEU A 30 -9.85 8.48 -11.05
N LYS A 31 -9.61 7.20 -10.79
CA LYS A 31 -10.37 6.39 -9.84
C LYS A 31 -9.51 6.00 -8.66
N THR A 32 -10.15 5.62 -7.56
CA THR A 32 -9.47 5.10 -6.38
C THR A 32 -9.97 3.71 -6.00
N SER A 33 -9.05 2.86 -5.52
CA SER A 33 -9.36 1.54 -4.98
C SER A 33 -8.58 1.34 -3.69
N ILE A 34 -9.12 0.55 -2.75
CA ILE A 34 -8.48 0.28 -1.46
C ILE A 34 -8.17 -1.21 -1.38
N PHE A 35 -6.93 -1.53 -0.98
CA PHE A 35 -6.46 -2.89 -0.78
C PHE A 35 -5.75 -3.01 0.57
N ALA A 36 -5.82 -4.18 1.20
CA ALA A 36 -5.01 -4.56 2.34
C ALA A 36 -4.13 -5.75 1.95
N GLY A 37 -2.83 -5.59 1.97
CA GLY A 37 -1.86 -6.56 1.42
C GLY A 37 -0.79 -7.01 2.43
N GLY A 38 -1.10 -7.04 3.73
CA GLY A 38 -0.13 -7.19 4.80
C GLY A 38 0.57 -5.87 5.08
N CYS A 39 1.86 -5.91 5.43
CA CYS A 39 2.64 -4.68 5.63
C CYS A 39 2.45 -3.70 4.47
N PHE A 40 1.90 -2.54 4.77
CA PHE A 40 1.53 -1.53 3.77
C PHE A 40 2.73 -0.92 3.03
N TRP A 41 3.95 -0.94 3.61
CA TRP A 41 5.17 -0.54 2.90
C TRP A 41 5.43 -1.41 1.67
N SER A 42 5.16 -2.73 1.80
CA SER A 42 5.33 -3.67 0.70
C SER A 42 4.21 -3.54 -0.32
N ALA A 43 2.97 -3.33 0.14
CA ALA A 43 1.82 -3.16 -0.73
C ALA A 43 1.93 -1.87 -1.56
N GLU A 44 2.34 -0.73 -0.94
CA GLU A 44 2.63 0.53 -1.61
C GLU A 44 3.69 0.32 -2.69
N HIS A 45 4.88 -0.14 -2.30
CA HIS A 45 6.03 -0.31 -3.19
C HIS A 45 5.75 -1.19 -4.43
N GLU A 46 4.92 -2.24 -4.29
CA GLU A 46 4.59 -3.09 -5.43
C GLU A 46 3.47 -2.49 -6.30
N MET A 47 2.48 -1.84 -5.69
CA MET A 47 1.37 -1.28 -6.47
C MET A 47 1.75 -0.02 -7.23
N GLU A 48 2.72 0.75 -6.79
CA GLU A 48 3.29 1.89 -7.54
C GLU A 48 3.88 1.50 -8.90
N LYS A 49 4.39 0.27 -9.02
CA LYS A 49 4.98 -0.25 -10.27
C LYS A 49 3.92 -0.67 -11.30
N VAL A 50 2.65 -0.74 -10.89
CA VAL A 50 1.57 -1.23 -11.76
C VAL A 50 1.23 -0.17 -12.81
N ARG A 51 1.24 -0.58 -14.09
CA ARG A 51 0.90 0.32 -15.20
C ARG A 51 -0.48 0.95 -14.99
N GLY A 52 -0.55 2.27 -15.06
CA GLY A 52 -1.78 3.04 -14.91
C GLY A 52 -2.06 3.46 -13.46
N VAL A 53 -1.31 2.99 -12.48
CA VAL A 53 -1.28 3.57 -11.13
C VAL A 53 -0.59 4.92 -11.20
N VAL A 54 -1.19 5.91 -10.54
CA VAL A 54 -0.74 7.31 -10.52
C VAL A 54 -0.19 7.69 -9.14
N ASP A 55 -0.79 7.12 -8.09
CA ASP A 55 -0.44 7.42 -6.70
C ASP A 55 -0.88 6.28 -5.77
N VAL A 56 -0.11 6.02 -4.74
CA VAL A 56 -0.45 5.05 -3.68
C VAL A 56 -0.19 5.72 -2.34
N VAL A 57 -1.16 5.63 -1.44
CA VAL A 57 -1.09 6.21 -0.09
C VAL A 57 -1.32 5.10 0.93
N VAL A 58 -0.42 4.94 1.89
CA VAL A 58 -0.59 3.97 2.98
C VAL A 58 -1.49 4.52 4.08
N GLY A 59 -2.18 3.63 4.77
CA GLY A 59 -3.10 3.99 5.85
C GLY A 59 -3.83 2.78 6.43
N TYR A 60 -5.02 3.06 6.95
CA TYR A 60 -5.81 2.08 7.69
C TYR A 60 -7.26 2.05 7.19
N SER A 61 -7.84 0.86 7.08
CA SER A 61 -9.25 0.70 6.65
C SER A 61 -9.89 -0.55 7.25
N GLY A 62 -11.21 -0.60 7.27
CA GLY A 62 -11.98 -1.79 7.66
C GLY A 62 -12.40 -1.87 9.13
N GLY A 63 -11.82 -1.06 10.01
CA GLY A 63 -12.19 -0.97 11.43
C GLY A 63 -13.20 0.14 11.72
N ALA A 64 -13.74 0.13 12.93
CA ALA A 64 -14.71 1.12 13.41
C ALA A 64 -14.06 2.32 14.13
N LYS A 65 -12.81 2.18 14.58
CA LYS A 65 -12.09 3.22 15.31
C LYS A 65 -11.85 4.44 14.42
N ARG A 66 -12.08 5.63 14.96
CA ARG A 66 -11.82 6.91 14.26
C ARG A 66 -10.39 7.36 14.54
N ASN A 67 -9.78 7.98 13.53
CA ASN A 67 -8.41 8.50 13.60
C ASN A 67 -7.40 7.44 14.14
N PRO A 68 -7.32 6.26 13.52
CA PRO A 68 -6.33 5.25 13.90
C PRO A 68 -4.93 5.77 13.65
N THR A 69 -3.98 5.28 14.46
CA THR A 69 -2.54 5.51 14.30
C THR A 69 -1.84 4.17 14.25
N TYR A 70 -0.56 4.15 13.90
CA TYR A 70 0.23 2.92 13.86
C TYR A 70 0.20 2.16 15.19
N GLU A 71 0.26 2.89 16.30
CA GLU A 71 0.20 2.28 17.65
C GLU A 71 -1.22 1.94 18.11
N ASN A 72 -2.24 2.40 17.40
CA ASN A 72 -3.61 2.39 17.87
C ASN A 72 -4.63 2.23 16.73
N HIS A 73 -4.51 1.13 15.96
CA HIS A 73 -5.39 0.83 14.82
C HIS A 73 -6.16 -0.49 14.99
N GLU A 74 -6.48 -0.89 16.21
CA GLU A 74 -7.21 -2.13 16.46
C GLU A 74 -8.49 -2.22 15.65
N GLY A 75 -8.69 -3.38 15.02
CA GLY A 75 -9.83 -3.65 14.13
C GLY A 75 -9.64 -3.16 12.70
N HIS A 76 -8.68 -2.29 12.42
CA HIS A 76 -8.30 -1.92 11.07
C HIS A 76 -7.29 -2.90 10.48
N LEU A 77 -7.26 -2.94 9.15
CA LEU A 77 -6.17 -3.52 8.37
C LEU A 77 -5.19 -2.41 7.98
N GLU A 78 -3.90 -2.72 7.94
CA GLU A 78 -2.96 -1.93 7.16
C GLU A 78 -3.40 -2.00 5.69
N ALA A 79 -3.62 -0.86 5.10
CA ALA A 79 -4.23 -0.73 3.78
C ALA A 79 -3.52 0.32 2.93
N ILE A 80 -3.72 0.22 1.63
CA ILE A 80 -3.30 1.22 0.66
C ILE A 80 -4.51 1.74 -0.10
N ARG A 81 -4.50 3.04 -0.41
CA ARG A 81 -5.42 3.66 -1.37
C ARG A 81 -4.65 3.91 -2.65
N VAL A 82 -5.04 3.23 -3.71
CA VAL A 82 -4.44 3.31 -5.03
C VAL A 82 -5.27 4.25 -5.90
N THR A 83 -4.66 5.31 -6.41
CA THR A 83 -5.22 6.19 -7.44
C THR A 83 -4.73 5.73 -8.80
N TRP A 84 -5.64 5.51 -9.76
CA TRP A 84 -5.31 4.93 -11.04
C TRP A 84 -6.09 5.56 -12.21
N ASP A 85 -5.50 5.52 -13.40
CA ASP A 85 -6.05 6.08 -14.64
C ASP A 85 -6.78 4.98 -15.43
N PRO A 86 -8.12 5.08 -15.58
CA PRO A 86 -8.93 4.09 -16.29
C PRO A 86 -8.66 4.06 -17.82
N SER A 87 -7.95 5.05 -18.36
CA SER A 87 -7.49 5.01 -19.75
C SER A 87 -6.24 4.13 -19.94
N ARG A 88 -5.52 3.81 -18.87
CA ARG A 88 -4.25 3.08 -18.89
C ARG A 88 -4.31 1.69 -18.27
N THR A 89 -5.29 1.45 -17.39
CA THR A 89 -5.54 0.15 -16.75
C THR A 89 -7.02 -0.04 -16.50
N THR A 90 -7.42 -1.25 -16.12
CA THR A 90 -8.81 -1.59 -15.77
C THR A 90 -8.89 -2.09 -14.33
N TYR A 91 -10.07 -2.00 -13.70
CA TYR A 91 -10.25 -2.50 -12.34
C TYR A 91 -9.91 -4.01 -12.21
N PRO A 92 -10.35 -4.93 -13.11
CA PRO A 92 -9.93 -6.33 -13.07
C PRO A 92 -8.41 -6.50 -13.14
N ALA A 93 -7.72 -5.74 -13.99
CA ALA A 93 -6.26 -5.81 -14.10
C ALA A 93 -5.55 -5.31 -12.83
N LEU A 94 -6.10 -4.25 -12.21
CA LEU A 94 -5.58 -3.72 -10.94
C LEU A 94 -5.74 -4.74 -9.79
N VAL A 95 -6.91 -5.37 -9.68
CA VAL A 95 -7.18 -6.42 -8.67
C VAL A 95 -6.27 -7.62 -8.91
N ALA A 96 -6.08 -8.05 -10.17
CA ALA A 96 -5.19 -9.15 -10.51
C ALA A 96 -3.72 -8.82 -10.16
N ALA A 97 -3.27 -7.58 -10.43
CA ALA A 97 -1.94 -7.11 -10.04
C ALA A 97 -1.75 -7.12 -8.52
N PHE A 98 -2.75 -6.69 -7.76
CA PHE A 98 -2.73 -6.77 -6.29
C PHE A 98 -2.52 -8.22 -5.82
N PHE A 99 -3.32 -9.18 -6.33
CA PHE A 99 -3.18 -10.58 -5.96
C PHE A 99 -1.80 -11.14 -6.28
N ARG A 100 -1.18 -10.74 -7.38
CA ARG A 100 0.17 -11.17 -7.78
C ARG A 100 1.27 -10.76 -6.81
N ASN A 101 1.02 -9.75 -6.01
CA ASN A 101 1.98 -9.15 -5.08
C ASN A 101 1.80 -9.63 -3.63
N ILE A 102 0.90 -10.59 -3.38
CA ILE A 102 0.66 -11.15 -2.05
C ILE A 102 0.69 -12.69 -2.09
N ASP A 103 0.77 -13.29 -0.90
CA ASP A 103 0.32 -14.68 -0.68
C ASP A 103 -1.19 -14.63 -0.35
N PRO A 104 -2.06 -14.97 -1.29
CA PRO A 104 -3.50 -14.88 -1.05
C PRO A 104 -4.03 -16.05 -0.22
N THR A 105 -3.20 -17.02 0.16
CA THR A 105 -3.61 -18.22 0.89
C THR A 105 -3.47 -18.12 2.40
N ASP A 106 -2.83 -17.04 2.92
CA ASP A 106 -2.61 -16.85 4.34
C ASP A 106 -3.85 -16.21 5.00
N PRO A 107 -4.53 -16.93 5.94
CA PRO A 107 -5.71 -16.39 6.64
C PRO A 107 -5.34 -15.57 7.88
N ASN A 108 -4.09 -15.62 8.36
CA ASN A 108 -3.68 -15.10 9.66
C ASN A 108 -2.80 -13.84 9.59
N GLY A 109 -2.35 -13.49 8.38
CA GLY A 109 -1.48 -12.36 8.17
C GLY A 109 -1.03 -12.23 6.73
N GLN A 110 0.25 -11.95 6.54
CA GLN A 110 0.89 -11.94 5.25
C GLN A 110 2.37 -12.25 5.40
N ILE A 111 2.75 -13.48 5.06
CA ILE A 111 4.12 -13.98 5.04
C ILE A 111 4.73 -14.00 6.45
N CYS A 112 5.57 -13.02 6.84
CA CYS A 112 6.15 -12.95 8.19
C CYS A 112 5.34 -12.03 9.12
N ASP A 113 4.43 -11.24 8.60
CA ASP A 113 3.61 -10.33 9.38
C ASP A 113 2.34 -11.05 9.84
N ILE A 114 2.36 -11.54 11.07
CA ILE A 114 1.25 -12.30 11.63
C ILE A 114 0.39 -11.40 12.50
N GLY A 115 -0.91 -11.45 12.28
CA GLY A 115 -1.88 -10.70 13.07
C GLY A 115 -3.05 -10.18 12.26
N PRO A 116 -4.12 -9.74 12.95
CA PRO A 116 -5.36 -9.31 12.30
C PRO A 116 -5.19 -8.11 11.37
N SER A 117 -4.27 -7.19 11.66
CA SER A 117 -4.01 -6.00 10.86
C SER A 117 -3.33 -6.30 9.53
N TYR A 118 -2.68 -7.45 9.41
CA TYR A 118 -1.94 -7.85 8.20
C TYR A 118 -2.71 -8.80 7.30
N ARG A 119 -3.97 -9.11 7.63
CA ARG A 119 -4.82 -9.94 6.76
C ARG A 119 -5.13 -9.23 5.46
N THR A 120 -5.23 -10.00 4.38
CA THR A 120 -5.46 -9.44 3.05
C THR A 120 -6.93 -9.20 2.73
N ALA A 121 -7.22 -8.09 2.04
CA ALA A 121 -8.56 -7.76 1.59
C ALA A 121 -8.56 -6.87 0.33
N VAL A 122 -9.60 -7.00 -0.48
CA VAL A 122 -10.01 -6.05 -1.52
C VAL A 122 -11.27 -5.34 -1.02
N PHE A 123 -11.25 -4.01 -0.93
CA PHE A 123 -12.43 -3.22 -0.57
C PHE A 123 -13.18 -2.80 -1.83
N VAL A 124 -14.47 -3.10 -1.88
CA VAL A 124 -15.32 -2.86 -3.06
C VAL A 124 -16.39 -1.82 -2.77
N GLU A 125 -16.64 -0.93 -3.72
CA GLU A 125 -17.57 0.19 -3.58
C GLU A 125 -18.97 -0.18 -4.09
N THR A 126 -19.05 -0.95 -5.16
CA THR A 126 -20.28 -1.33 -5.83
C THR A 126 -20.43 -2.85 -5.94
N ASP A 127 -21.65 -3.33 -6.20
CA ASP A 127 -21.89 -4.74 -6.52
C ASP A 127 -21.18 -5.17 -7.83
N ALA A 128 -20.98 -4.26 -8.76
CA ALA A 128 -20.21 -4.53 -9.96
C ALA A 128 -18.73 -4.79 -9.62
N ASP A 129 -18.13 -3.95 -8.76
CA ASP A 129 -16.76 -4.16 -8.29
C ASP A 129 -16.64 -5.46 -7.50
N ARG A 130 -17.64 -5.79 -6.68
CA ARG A 130 -17.68 -7.06 -5.94
C ARG A 130 -17.65 -8.25 -6.88
N ARG A 131 -18.51 -8.27 -7.91
CA ARG A 131 -18.53 -9.36 -8.89
C ARG A 131 -17.18 -9.51 -9.59
N VAL A 132 -16.54 -8.40 -9.95
CA VAL A 132 -15.21 -8.41 -10.57
C VAL A 132 -14.16 -8.96 -9.61
N ALA A 133 -14.13 -8.47 -8.36
CA ALA A 133 -13.15 -8.91 -7.37
C ALA A 133 -13.31 -10.40 -7.03
N GLU A 134 -14.55 -10.89 -6.87
CA GLU A 134 -14.82 -12.32 -6.64
C GLU A 134 -14.45 -13.18 -7.85
N GLN A 135 -14.69 -12.70 -9.06
CA GLN A 135 -14.26 -13.42 -10.28
C GLN A 135 -12.74 -13.54 -10.34
N VAL A 136 -12.01 -12.42 -10.13
CA VAL A 136 -10.53 -12.44 -10.11
C VAL A 136 -10.02 -13.36 -9.00
N LYS A 137 -10.63 -13.31 -7.81
CA LYS A 137 -10.30 -14.22 -6.69
C LYS A 137 -10.48 -15.69 -7.08
N ALA A 138 -11.57 -16.02 -7.75
CA ALA A 138 -11.82 -17.39 -8.23
C ALA A 138 -10.80 -17.82 -9.31
N ASP A 139 -10.41 -16.92 -10.19
CA ASP A 139 -9.37 -17.17 -11.20
C ASP A 139 -8.02 -17.42 -10.55
N VAL A 140 -7.67 -16.63 -9.53
CA VAL A 140 -6.46 -16.82 -8.71
C VAL A 140 -6.47 -18.19 -8.04
N ALA A 141 -7.58 -18.56 -7.38
CA ALA A 141 -7.70 -19.87 -6.71
C ALA A 141 -7.47 -21.05 -7.69
N ARG A 142 -8.04 -20.94 -8.91
CA ARG A 142 -7.81 -21.95 -9.96
C ARG A 142 -6.35 -21.99 -10.42
N GLN A 143 -5.72 -20.83 -10.60
CA GLN A 143 -4.35 -20.73 -11.06
C GLN A 143 -3.35 -21.30 -10.05
N ILE A 144 -3.48 -20.95 -8.77
CA ILE A 144 -2.59 -21.44 -7.71
C ILE A 144 -2.99 -22.83 -7.18
N ARG A 145 -4.17 -23.34 -7.57
CA ARG A 145 -4.76 -24.62 -7.13
C ARG A 145 -4.91 -24.73 -5.62
N ARG A 146 -5.24 -23.62 -4.97
CA ARG A 146 -5.41 -23.52 -3.50
C ARG A 146 -6.55 -22.57 -3.15
N PRO A 147 -7.18 -22.74 -1.99
CA PRO A 147 -8.14 -21.77 -1.48
C PRO A 147 -7.48 -20.39 -1.29
N VAL A 148 -8.23 -19.33 -1.60
CA VAL A 148 -7.83 -17.95 -1.40
C VAL A 148 -8.48 -17.39 -0.15
N ALA A 149 -7.66 -17.02 0.83
CA ALA A 149 -8.08 -16.46 2.12
C ALA A 149 -8.40 -14.96 2.04
N THR A 150 -7.87 -14.24 1.03
CA THR A 150 -8.13 -12.81 0.82
C THR A 150 -9.63 -12.50 0.83
N ARG A 151 -10.04 -11.54 1.66
CA ARG A 151 -11.45 -11.16 1.82
C ARG A 151 -11.88 -10.12 0.78
N ILE A 152 -13.16 -10.16 0.38
CA ILE A 152 -13.80 -9.09 -0.40
C ILE A 152 -14.76 -8.37 0.55
N LEU A 153 -14.40 -7.16 0.94
CA LEU A 153 -15.09 -6.37 1.96
C LEU A 153 -15.78 -5.15 1.32
N PRO A 154 -16.88 -4.66 1.87
CA PRO A 154 -17.43 -3.38 1.46
C PRO A 154 -16.43 -2.26 1.75
N ARG A 155 -16.42 -1.22 0.91
CA ARG A 155 -15.60 -0.02 1.14
C ARG A 155 -15.94 0.58 2.49
N SER A 156 -14.91 0.93 3.24
CA SER A 156 -15.02 1.67 4.49
C SER A 156 -14.16 2.93 4.44
N THR A 157 -14.23 3.76 5.49
CA THR A 157 -13.37 4.94 5.60
C THR A 157 -11.91 4.52 5.51
N PHE A 158 -11.17 5.22 4.65
CA PHE A 158 -9.72 5.11 4.58
C PHE A 158 -9.10 6.25 5.40
N TRP A 159 -8.30 5.89 6.37
CA TRP A 159 -7.55 6.81 7.22
C TRP A 159 -6.11 6.83 6.73
N VAL A 160 -5.62 8.01 6.34
CA VAL A 160 -4.24 8.18 5.89
C VAL A 160 -3.30 7.88 7.04
N GLY A 161 -2.30 7.05 6.78
CA GLY A 161 -1.24 6.74 7.73
C GLY A 161 -0.26 7.90 7.89
N GLU A 162 0.56 7.82 8.91
CA GLU A 162 1.51 8.87 9.28
C GLU A 162 2.53 9.12 8.16
N GLY A 163 3.01 10.35 8.05
CA GLY A 163 3.88 10.78 6.95
C GLY A 163 5.20 10.00 6.85
N TYR A 164 5.71 9.47 7.97
CA TYR A 164 6.93 8.67 7.97
C TYR A 164 6.74 7.25 7.40
N HIS A 165 5.49 6.80 7.21
CA HIS A 165 5.17 5.54 6.57
C HIS A 165 5.02 5.66 5.04
N GLN A 166 4.75 6.86 4.51
CA GLN A 166 4.57 7.08 3.08
C GLN A 166 5.91 6.95 2.33
N ASP A 167 5.93 6.22 1.22
CA ASP A 167 7.12 5.92 0.40
C ASP A 167 8.24 5.25 1.19
N TYR A 168 7.90 4.47 2.23
CA TYR A 168 8.88 3.94 3.17
C TYR A 168 9.97 3.11 2.49
N ALA A 169 9.61 2.31 1.51
CA ALA A 169 10.55 1.46 0.78
C ALA A 169 11.62 2.27 0.02
N VAL A 170 11.31 3.49 -0.39
CA VAL A 170 12.22 4.41 -1.06
C VAL A 170 13.01 5.24 -0.04
N LYS A 171 12.32 5.87 0.92
CA LYS A 171 12.94 6.75 1.92
C LYS A 171 13.86 6.00 2.89
N ASN A 172 13.55 4.73 3.17
CA ASN A 172 14.27 3.88 4.12
C ASN A 172 14.74 2.56 3.46
N ALA A 173 15.24 2.64 2.24
CA ALA A 173 15.53 1.48 1.38
C ALA A 173 16.38 0.40 2.06
N ALA A 174 17.41 0.77 2.82
CA ALA A 174 18.28 -0.19 3.52
C ALA A 174 17.52 -0.98 4.59
N HIS A 175 16.62 -0.33 5.35
CA HIS A 175 15.79 -0.98 6.36
C HIS A 175 14.72 -1.86 5.70
N TYR A 176 14.02 -1.33 4.72
CA TYR A 176 12.99 -2.07 3.98
C TYR A 176 13.56 -3.32 3.28
N ASN A 177 14.73 -3.23 2.65
CA ASN A 177 15.35 -4.37 2.00
C ASN A 177 15.75 -5.47 3.01
N ARG A 178 16.27 -5.11 4.18
CA ARG A 178 16.57 -6.10 5.24
C ARG A 178 15.30 -6.81 5.70
N TYR A 179 14.21 -6.06 5.92
CA TYR A 179 12.90 -6.62 6.25
C TYR A 179 12.41 -7.55 5.13
N ARG A 180 12.34 -7.10 3.89
CA ARG A 180 11.84 -7.86 2.74
C ARG A 180 12.59 -9.18 2.53
N ILE A 181 13.92 -9.14 2.63
CA ILE A 181 14.80 -10.31 2.50
C ILE A 181 14.64 -11.23 3.71
N GLY A 182 14.67 -10.70 4.93
CA GLY A 182 14.53 -11.47 6.17
C GLY A 182 13.20 -12.19 6.27
N CYS A 183 12.12 -11.61 5.77
CA CYS A 183 10.80 -12.23 5.64
C CYS A 183 10.72 -13.30 4.53
N GLY A 184 11.69 -13.38 3.64
CA GLY A 184 11.62 -14.28 2.47
C GLY A 184 10.46 -13.96 1.53
N ARG A 185 9.97 -12.70 1.50
CA ARG A 185 8.75 -12.30 0.79
C ARG A 185 8.76 -12.73 -0.68
N ASP A 186 9.83 -12.45 -1.40
CA ASP A 186 9.91 -12.74 -2.84
C ASP A 186 9.93 -14.24 -3.13
N ALA A 187 10.60 -15.02 -2.27
CA ALA A 187 10.64 -16.46 -2.38
C ALA A 187 9.24 -17.07 -2.14
N ARG A 188 8.53 -16.58 -1.12
CA ARG A 188 7.17 -17.03 -0.80
C ARG A 188 6.20 -16.72 -1.94
N ILE A 189 6.19 -15.50 -2.45
CA ILE A 189 5.32 -15.11 -3.57
C ILE A 189 5.62 -15.98 -4.80
N ARG A 190 6.89 -16.15 -5.16
CA ARG A 190 7.25 -17.04 -6.27
C ARG A 190 6.79 -18.48 -6.06
N ALA A 191 6.92 -19.03 -4.86
CA ALA A 191 6.49 -20.38 -4.54
C ALA A 191 4.99 -20.55 -4.73
N VAL A 192 4.17 -19.64 -4.18
CA VAL A 192 2.71 -19.66 -4.31
C VAL A 192 2.29 -19.60 -5.78
N TRP A 193 2.86 -18.67 -6.54
CA TRP A 193 2.46 -18.41 -7.95
C TRP A 193 3.04 -19.41 -8.95
N SER A 194 4.07 -20.18 -8.58
CA SER A 194 4.59 -21.30 -9.39
C SER A 194 3.86 -22.63 -9.15
N GLY A 195 2.89 -22.68 -8.26
CA GLY A 195 2.20 -23.90 -7.85
C GLY A 195 3.05 -24.82 -6.97
N ARG A 196 4.13 -24.31 -6.37
CA ARG A 196 5.05 -25.04 -5.49
C ARG A 196 4.98 -24.60 -4.02
N GLY A 197 4.00 -23.78 -3.68
CA GLY A 197 3.82 -23.21 -2.33
C GLY A 197 2.87 -24.02 -1.44
#